data_d9f4deaa393414665c329e47e9091ad8
#
_entry.id   d9f4deaa393414665c329e47e9091ad8
#
_cell.length_a   1.000
_cell.length_b   1.000
_cell.length_c   1.000
_cell.angle_alpha   90.00
_cell.angle_beta   90.00
_cell.angle_gamma   90.00
#
_symmetry.space_group_name_H-M   'P 1'
#
loop_
_entity.id
_entity.type
_entity.pdbx_description
1 polymer ?
#
loop_
_entity_poly.entity_id
_entity_poly.type
_entity_poly.pdbx_seq_one_letter_code
_entity_poly.pdbx_strand_id
1 'polypeptide(L)'
;MAYSLAKALGANYAVLPIQESYEHTVSQLSTTPITNLGTNAAFNLTLSGLVKENIQARDRGARLIAAASAAFGGAFSCNSNKAELAVGYATFYGDIAGAIAMIGDLWKHQVYALGRYLNEAIFKREVIPEAIFTIRPSAELSDAQTVGKGGDPLVYPYHDYLLRAFIENWHKTTPADILRWYKQGILAQELGCSEAALAEACPNAEALIADLERWWKLFAGFAVAKRIQAPPVLSLTKRAFGYDHREAQLTPYFSREYHLLKKELLAHE
;
A
#
# COMPACT_ATOMS: atom_id res chain seq x y z
N MET A 1 -2.90 20.63 7.28
CA MET A 1 -1.58 20.24 6.73
C MET A 1 -1.51 20.47 5.21
N ALA A 2 -2.32 19.84 4.35
CA ALA A 2 -2.24 20.00 2.89
C ALA A 2 -2.31 21.45 2.40
N TYR A 3 -3.23 22.27 2.92
CA TYR A 3 -3.32 23.69 2.60
C TYR A 3 -2.06 24.47 2.97
N SER A 4 -1.48 24.21 4.15
CA SER A 4 -0.25 24.89 4.60
C SER A 4 0.93 24.55 3.71
N LEU A 5 1.06 23.28 3.29
CA LEU A 5 2.10 22.84 2.36
C LEU A 5 1.92 23.50 0.97
N ALA A 6 0.71 23.47 0.41
CA ALA A 6 0.43 24.11 -0.88
C ALA A 6 0.75 25.62 -0.84
N LYS A 7 0.36 26.32 0.24
CA LYS A 7 0.68 27.73 0.46
C LYS A 7 2.19 27.98 0.55
N ALA A 8 2.93 27.14 1.28
CA ALA A 8 4.38 27.28 1.43
C ALA A 8 5.14 27.07 0.11
N LEU A 9 4.59 26.25 -0.79
CA LEU A 9 5.12 25.98 -2.12
C LEU A 9 4.63 26.98 -3.19
N GLY A 10 3.68 27.84 -2.89
CA GLY A 10 3.03 28.71 -3.88
C GLY A 10 2.21 27.92 -4.92
N ALA A 11 1.76 26.72 -4.56
CA ALA A 11 1.03 25.83 -5.45
C ALA A 11 -0.47 26.17 -5.50
N ASN A 12 -1.11 25.88 -6.63
CA ASN A 12 -2.57 25.94 -6.74
C ASN A 12 -3.19 24.89 -5.83
N TYR A 13 -4.31 25.25 -5.19
CA TYR A 13 -4.99 24.38 -4.24
C TYR A 13 -6.51 24.47 -4.43
N ALA A 14 -7.17 23.34 -4.46
CA ALA A 14 -8.62 23.24 -4.49
C ALA A 14 -9.10 22.09 -3.59
N VAL A 15 -10.30 22.23 -3.04
CA VAL A 15 -11.01 21.17 -2.33
C VAL A 15 -12.25 20.82 -3.14
N LEU A 16 -12.29 19.60 -3.63
CA LEU A 16 -13.38 19.08 -4.46
C LEU A 16 -14.11 17.99 -3.67
N PRO A 17 -15.32 18.24 -3.15
CA PRO A 17 -16.11 17.27 -2.41
C PRO A 17 -16.50 16.06 -3.28
N ILE A 18 -16.51 14.85 -2.68
CA ILE A 18 -16.93 13.62 -3.36
C ILE A 18 -18.19 13.00 -2.75
N GLN A 19 -18.72 13.59 -1.68
CA GLN A 19 -19.79 12.99 -0.87
C GLN A 19 -21.01 12.63 -1.71
N GLU A 20 -21.54 13.57 -2.49
CA GLU A 20 -22.75 13.36 -3.28
C GLU A 20 -22.58 12.29 -4.35
N SER A 21 -21.46 12.28 -5.08
CA SER A 21 -21.19 11.27 -6.10
C SER A 21 -20.96 9.89 -5.51
N TYR A 22 -20.31 9.81 -4.36
CA TYR A 22 -20.13 8.57 -3.61
C TYR A 22 -21.48 8.00 -3.15
N GLU A 23 -22.32 8.81 -2.50
CA GLU A 23 -23.64 8.40 -2.02
C GLU A 23 -24.56 8.00 -3.18
N HIS A 24 -24.54 8.75 -4.29
CA HIS A 24 -25.25 8.40 -5.49
C HIS A 24 -24.85 7.02 -6.01
N THR A 25 -23.56 6.75 -6.14
CA THR A 25 -23.04 5.45 -6.60
C THR A 25 -23.44 4.30 -5.68
N VAL A 26 -23.30 4.50 -4.36
CA VAL A 26 -23.71 3.50 -3.36
C VAL A 26 -25.20 3.21 -3.45
N SER A 27 -26.03 4.25 -3.54
CA SER A 27 -27.48 4.12 -3.69
C SER A 27 -27.85 3.38 -4.97
N GLN A 28 -27.32 3.81 -6.11
CA GLN A 28 -27.60 3.22 -7.42
C GLN A 28 -27.26 1.71 -7.44
N LEU A 29 -26.10 1.31 -6.92
CA LEU A 29 -25.71 -0.11 -6.89
C LEU A 29 -26.53 -0.96 -5.95
N SER A 30 -26.97 -0.42 -4.81
CA SER A 30 -27.71 -1.18 -3.81
C SER A 30 -29.22 -1.26 -4.08
N THR A 31 -29.78 -0.32 -4.86
CA THR A 31 -31.22 -0.26 -5.15
C THR A 31 -31.59 -0.79 -6.55
N THR A 32 -30.62 -0.82 -7.49
CA THR A 32 -30.91 -1.33 -8.85
C THR A 32 -30.92 -2.86 -8.84
N PRO A 33 -32.04 -3.50 -9.18
CA PRO A 33 -32.14 -4.94 -9.23
C PRO A 33 -31.33 -5.52 -10.38
N ILE A 34 -30.61 -6.60 -10.10
CA ILE A 34 -29.89 -7.40 -11.11
C ILE A 34 -30.77 -8.63 -11.41
N THR A 35 -31.12 -8.83 -12.68
CA THR A 35 -31.92 -9.96 -13.12
C THR A 35 -31.04 -11.02 -13.79
N ASN A 36 -31.10 -12.24 -13.31
CA ASN A 36 -30.55 -13.39 -14.01
C ASN A 36 -31.47 -13.77 -15.18
N LEU A 37 -31.02 -13.53 -16.40
CA LEU A 37 -31.85 -13.74 -17.59
C LEU A 37 -32.17 -15.22 -17.88
N GLY A 38 -31.41 -16.16 -17.27
CA GLY A 38 -31.68 -17.59 -17.42
C GLY A 38 -32.79 -18.11 -16.48
N THR A 39 -32.92 -17.48 -15.28
CA THR A 39 -33.88 -17.90 -14.25
C THR A 39 -34.97 -16.89 -13.97
N ASN A 40 -34.86 -15.69 -14.52
CA ASN A 40 -35.68 -14.50 -14.24
C ASN A 40 -35.70 -14.10 -12.73
N ALA A 41 -34.77 -14.60 -11.95
CA ALA A 41 -34.60 -14.20 -10.55
C ALA A 41 -33.94 -12.82 -10.47
N ALA A 42 -34.49 -11.95 -9.63
CA ALA A 42 -33.92 -10.62 -9.36
C ALA A 42 -33.35 -10.54 -7.94
N PHE A 43 -32.24 -9.83 -7.76
CA PHE A 43 -31.63 -9.55 -6.46
C PHE A 43 -30.95 -8.19 -6.47
N ASN A 44 -30.75 -7.60 -5.28
CA ASN A 44 -29.98 -6.38 -5.10
C ASN A 44 -28.58 -6.71 -4.57
N LEU A 45 -27.59 -5.87 -4.93
CA LEU A 45 -26.23 -6.01 -4.42
C LEU A 45 -26.16 -5.58 -2.94
N THR A 46 -25.46 -6.36 -2.14
CA THR A 46 -25.05 -5.96 -0.80
C THR A 46 -23.60 -5.45 -0.86
N LEU A 47 -23.39 -4.17 -0.51
CA LEU A 47 -22.08 -3.54 -0.59
C LEU A 47 -21.35 -3.70 0.76
N SER A 48 -20.24 -4.44 0.76
CA SER A 48 -19.35 -4.55 1.92
C SER A 48 -18.59 -3.23 2.16
N GLY A 49 -17.97 -3.08 3.34
CA GLY A 49 -17.11 -1.93 3.65
C GLY A 49 -16.01 -1.74 2.61
N LEU A 50 -15.31 -2.81 2.25
CA LEU A 50 -14.25 -2.78 1.23
C LEU A 50 -14.74 -2.31 -0.14
N VAL A 51 -15.96 -2.71 -0.55
CA VAL A 51 -16.54 -2.22 -1.81
C VAL A 51 -16.79 -0.72 -1.75
N LYS A 52 -17.30 -0.21 -0.63
CA LYS A 52 -17.54 1.22 -0.40
C LYS A 52 -16.24 2.03 -0.39
N GLU A 53 -15.18 1.54 0.25
CA GLU A 53 -13.83 2.11 0.21
C GLU A 53 -13.30 2.19 -1.23
N ASN A 54 -13.46 1.12 -2.00
CA ASN A 54 -13.06 1.07 -3.41
C ASN A 54 -13.86 2.03 -4.31
N ILE A 55 -15.16 2.25 -4.03
CA ILE A 55 -15.98 3.25 -4.72
C ILE A 55 -15.40 4.65 -4.44
N GLN A 56 -15.13 4.97 -3.17
CA GLN A 56 -14.55 6.25 -2.78
C GLN A 56 -13.20 6.50 -3.46
N ALA A 57 -12.29 5.53 -3.46
CA ALA A 57 -10.97 5.66 -4.08
C ALA A 57 -11.06 5.90 -5.60
N ARG A 58 -11.98 5.20 -6.29
CA ARG A 58 -12.21 5.39 -7.73
C ARG A 58 -12.84 6.74 -8.03
N ASP A 59 -13.77 7.19 -7.20
CA ASP A 59 -14.40 8.49 -7.36
C ASP A 59 -13.38 9.63 -7.26
N ARG A 60 -12.47 9.56 -6.29
CA ARG A 60 -11.36 10.52 -6.18
C ARG A 60 -10.40 10.46 -7.36
N GLY A 61 -9.87 9.29 -7.69
CA GLY A 61 -8.80 9.12 -8.67
C GLY A 61 -9.31 9.17 -10.10
N ALA A 62 -10.03 8.12 -10.51
CA ALA A 62 -10.40 7.92 -11.92
C ALA A 62 -11.41 8.94 -12.44
N ARG A 63 -12.32 9.45 -11.59
CA ARG A 63 -13.29 10.46 -12.00
C ARG A 63 -12.78 11.88 -11.77
N LEU A 64 -12.56 12.26 -10.53
CA LEU A 64 -12.42 13.69 -10.18
C LEU A 64 -11.02 14.22 -10.49
N ILE A 65 -9.97 13.57 -9.97
CA ILE A 65 -8.59 14.02 -10.19
C ILE A 65 -8.20 13.91 -11.66
N ALA A 66 -8.60 12.83 -12.33
CA ALA A 66 -8.34 12.64 -13.76
C ALA A 66 -8.99 13.76 -14.60
N ALA A 67 -10.27 14.08 -14.36
CA ALA A 67 -10.96 15.16 -15.06
C ALA A 67 -10.37 16.54 -14.73
N ALA A 68 -10.09 16.82 -13.44
CA ALA A 68 -9.53 18.09 -13.01
C ALA A 68 -8.13 18.32 -13.62
N SER A 69 -7.25 17.32 -13.60
CA SER A 69 -5.91 17.45 -14.18
C SER A 69 -5.95 17.65 -15.71
N ALA A 70 -6.84 16.95 -16.41
CA ALA A 70 -7.05 17.15 -17.84
C ALA A 70 -7.56 18.57 -18.14
N ALA A 71 -8.54 19.07 -17.40
CA ALA A 71 -9.06 20.43 -17.52
C ALA A 71 -7.99 21.50 -17.21
N PHE A 72 -7.04 21.17 -16.31
CA PHE A 72 -5.91 22.03 -15.99
C PHE A 72 -4.79 21.99 -17.06
N GLY A 73 -4.91 21.14 -18.07
CA GLY A 73 -3.92 20.98 -19.15
C GLY A 73 -2.73 20.10 -18.77
N GLY A 74 -2.91 19.20 -17.81
CA GLY A 74 -1.86 18.33 -17.29
C GLY A 74 -2.31 16.89 -17.01
N ALA A 75 -1.50 16.19 -16.24
CA ALA A 75 -1.76 14.85 -15.75
C ALA A 75 -1.53 14.82 -14.23
N PHE A 76 -2.01 13.80 -13.55
CA PHE A 76 -1.77 13.58 -12.12
C PHE A 76 -0.77 12.45 -11.87
N SER A 77 -0.11 12.48 -10.75
CA SER A 77 0.84 11.45 -10.30
C SER A 77 0.15 10.42 -9.41
N CYS A 78 0.61 9.17 -9.50
CA CYS A 78 0.37 8.15 -8.50
C CYS A 78 1.30 8.40 -7.30
N ASN A 79 0.75 8.49 -6.12
CA ASN A 79 1.51 8.77 -4.89
C ASN A 79 1.73 7.53 -4.02
N SER A 80 1.48 6.33 -4.55
CA SER A 80 1.82 5.08 -3.87
C SER A 80 3.32 4.91 -3.76
N ASN A 81 3.79 4.55 -2.56
CA ASN A 81 5.19 4.20 -2.31
C ASN A 81 5.47 2.73 -2.67
N LYS A 82 6.73 2.31 -2.57
CA LYS A 82 7.16 0.95 -2.96
C LYS A 82 6.51 -0.14 -2.12
N ALA A 83 6.28 0.07 -0.82
CA ALA A 83 5.62 -0.91 0.05
C ALA A 83 4.14 -1.10 -0.34
N GLU A 84 3.43 -0.02 -0.59
CA GLU A 84 2.02 -0.06 -1.05
C GLU A 84 1.89 -0.77 -2.41
N LEU A 85 2.79 -0.49 -3.35
CA LEU A 85 2.85 -1.19 -4.64
C LEU A 85 3.21 -2.66 -4.48
N ALA A 86 4.14 -3.00 -3.58
CA ALA A 86 4.59 -4.37 -3.34
C ALA A 86 3.43 -5.28 -2.97
N VAL A 87 2.60 -4.87 -2.04
CA VAL A 87 1.48 -5.68 -1.53
C VAL A 87 0.13 -5.34 -2.18
N GLY A 88 0.10 -4.37 -3.10
CA GLY A 88 -1.12 -3.91 -3.75
C GLY A 88 -2.11 -3.27 -2.77
N TYR A 89 -1.61 -2.56 -1.77
CA TYR A 89 -2.43 -1.78 -0.85
C TYR A 89 -2.90 -0.50 -1.53
N ALA A 90 -3.77 -0.68 -2.50
CA ALA A 90 -4.33 0.34 -3.37
C ALA A 90 -5.57 -0.20 -4.09
N THR A 91 -6.38 0.67 -4.64
CA THR A 91 -7.58 0.32 -5.40
C THR A 91 -7.31 0.37 -6.91
N PHE A 92 -7.67 -0.69 -7.62
CA PHE A 92 -7.68 -0.70 -9.08
C PHE A 92 -8.44 0.49 -9.65
N TYR A 93 -7.82 1.23 -10.58
CA TYR A 93 -8.39 2.41 -11.23
C TYR A 93 -8.84 3.50 -10.23
N GLY A 94 -8.24 3.51 -9.04
CA GLY A 94 -8.48 4.49 -7.98
C GLY A 94 -7.21 5.27 -7.66
N ASP A 95 -6.64 5.00 -6.49
CA ASP A 95 -5.42 5.64 -5.99
C ASP A 95 -4.12 5.10 -6.63
N ILE A 96 -4.17 3.91 -7.29
CA ILE A 96 -3.06 3.37 -8.09
C ILE A 96 -3.21 3.76 -9.58
N ALA A 97 -3.49 5.02 -9.84
CA ALA A 97 -3.67 5.57 -11.18
C ALA A 97 -2.87 6.86 -11.35
N GLY A 98 -2.69 7.30 -12.59
CA GLY A 98 -1.93 8.52 -12.94
C GLY A 98 -1.01 8.31 -14.13
N ALA A 99 -0.25 9.34 -14.49
CA ALA A 99 0.70 9.30 -15.60
C ALA A 99 2.04 8.66 -15.20
N ILE A 100 2.46 8.84 -13.93
CA ILE A 100 3.73 8.34 -13.40
C ILE A 100 3.64 8.17 -11.87
N ALA A 101 4.30 7.15 -11.33
CA ALA A 101 4.49 6.95 -9.90
C ALA A 101 5.87 7.48 -9.47
N MET A 102 5.91 8.75 -9.05
CA MET A 102 7.16 9.46 -8.73
C MET A 102 7.93 8.87 -7.53
N ILE A 103 7.20 8.33 -6.54
CA ILE A 103 7.77 7.74 -5.33
C ILE A 103 7.58 6.22 -5.26
N GLY A 104 7.17 5.61 -6.38
CA GLY A 104 6.85 4.17 -6.45
C GLY A 104 8.05 3.22 -6.27
N ASP A 105 9.28 3.73 -6.34
CA ASP A 105 10.52 2.98 -6.06
C ASP A 105 11.19 3.39 -4.74
N LEU A 106 10.49 4.17 -3.92
CA LEU A 106 10.94 4.58 -2.57
C LEU A 106 10.11 3.87 -1.49
N TRP A 107 10.79 3.31 -0.50
CA TRP A 107 10.19 2.82 0.74
C TRP A 107 9.67 3.98 1.58
N LYS A 108 8.71 3.76 2.46
CA LYS A 108 8.10 4.83 3.28
C LYS A 108 9.14 5.61 4.09
N HIS A 109 10.09 4.91 4.71
CA HIS A 109 11.19 5.55 5.43
C HIS A 109 12.07 6.42 4.52
N GLN A 110 12.29 6.03 3.26
CA GLN A 110 13.03 6.82 2.28
C GLN A 110 12.25 8.06 1.83
N VAL A 111 10.91 7.95 1.68
CA VAL A 111 10.05 9.12 1.39
C VAL A 111 10.16 10.16 2.52
N TYR A 112 10.15 9.71 3.78
CA TYR A 112 10.34 10.61 4.91
C TYR A 112 11.74 11.23 4.96
N ALA A 113 12.78 10.43 4.71
CA ALA A 113 14.15 10.93 4.63
C ALA A 113 14.31 11.97 3.52
N LEU A 114 13.72 11.73 2.34
CA LEU A 114 13.69 12.69 1.24
C LEU A 114 12.97 13.98 1.62
N GLY A 115 11.83 13.88 2.30
CA GLY A 115 11.10 15.07 2.76
C GLY A 115 11.90 15.94 3.73
N ARG A 116 12.61 15.32 4.68
CA ARG A 116 13.52 16.06 5.58
C ARG A 116 14.68 16.67 4.83
N TYR A 117 15.30 15.92 3.92
CA TYR A 117 16.37 16.45 3.06
C TYR A 117 15.92 17.67 2.24
N LEU A 118 14.69 17.65 1.71
CA LEU A 118 14.16 18.81 0.98
C LEU A 118 14.05 20.03 1.89
N ASN A 119 13.55 19.88 3.13
CA ASN A 119 13.49 20.98 4.08
C ASN A 119 14.88 21.54 4.40
N GLU A 120 15.84 20.65 4.73
CA GLU A 120 17.15 21.01 5.25
C GLU A 120 18.09 21.54 4.17
N ALA A 121 18.22 20.79 3.06
CA ALA A 121 19.24 21.07 2.05
C ALA A 121 18.73 21.95 0.90
N ILE A 122 17.49 21.75 0.46
CA ILE A 122 16.96 22.44 -0.73
C ILE A 122 16.23 23.73 -0.35
N PHE A 123 15.22 23.61 0.50
CA PHE A 123 14.43 24.79 0.91
C PHE A 123 15.10 25.62 2.00
N LYS A 124 16.01 25.00 2.79
CA LYS A 124 16.67 25.62 3.95
C LYS A 124 15.69 26.25 4.95
N ARG A 125 14.52 25.67 5.02
CA ARG A 125 13.42 26.04 5.93
C ARG A 125 12.38 24.92 5.98
N GLU A 126 11.52 24.92 6.98
CA GLU A 126 10.39 24.01 7.05
C GLU A 126 9.35 24.41 6.00
N VAL A 127 9.25 23.63 4.93
CA VAL A 127 8.19 23.67 3.90
C VAL A 127 7.24 22.51 4.10
N ILE A 128 7.79 21.31 4.31
CA ILE A 128 7.04 20.10 4.64
C ILE A 128 6.91 20.08 6.17
N PRO A 129 5.69 20.25 6.74
CA PRO A 129 5.50 20.29 8.18
C PRO A 129 6.00 19.03 8.89
N GLU A 130 6.69 19.17 10.02
CA GLU A 130 7.21 18.03 10.82
C GLU A 130 6.09 17.05 11.22
N ALA A 131 4.88 17.55 11.42
CA ALA A 131 3.72 16.71 11.69
C ALA A 131 3.44 15.64 10.62
N ILE A 132 3.86 15.86 9.36
CA ILE A 132 3.72 14.87 8.28
C ILE A 132 4.60 13.64 8.51
N PHE A 133 5.76 13.82 9.14
CA PHE A 133 6.70 12.73 9.42
C PHE A 133 6.39 11.97 10.71
N THR A 134 5.55 12.52 11.56
CA THR A 134 5.23 11.96 12.89
C THR A 134 3.83 11.39 12.99
N ILE A 135 2.90 11.84 12.14
CA ILE A 135 1.54 11.30 12.10
C ILE A 135 1.56 9.84 11.65
N ARG A 136 0.82 8.98 12.34
CA ARG A 136 0.65 7.59 11.91
C ARG A 136 -0.02 7.56 10.53
N PRO A 137 0.54 6.83 9.56
CA PRO A 137 -0.09 6.67 8.26
C PRO A 137 -1.50 6.08 8.37
N SER A 138 -2.42 6.58 7.54
CA SER A 138 -3.79 6.08 7.46
C SER A 138 -4.32 6.25 6.03
N ALA A 139 -5.20 5.35 5.60
CA ALA A 139 -5.80 5.42 4.27
C ALA A 139 -7.02 6.35 4.21
N GLU A 140 -7.61 6.71 5.38
CA GLU A 140 -8.77 7.61 5.51
C GLU A 140 -9.96 7.23 4.59
N LEU A 141 -10.12 5.94 4.29
CA LEU A 141 -11.20 5.43 3.43
C LEU A 141 -12.42 4.99 4.22
N SER A 142 -12.24 4.67 5.49
CA SER A 142 -13.31 4.29 6.44
C SER A 142 -12.94 4.65 7.86
N ASP A 143 -13.91 4.65 8.76
CA ASP A 143 -13.70 4.90 10.20
C ASP A 143 -12.69 3.92 10.84
N ALA A 144 -12.59 2.69 10.31
CA ALA A 144 -11.64 1.70 10.79
C ALA A 144 -10.18 2.01 10.40
N GLN A 145 -9.99 2.84 9.38
CA GLN A 145 -8.67 3.21 8.84
C GLN A 145 -8.23 4.63 9.22
N THR A 146 -9.01 5.32 10.06
CA THR A 146 -8.65 6.67 10.53
C THR A 146 -7.55 6.62 11.60
N VAL A 147 -6.81 7.70 11.72
CA VAL A 147 -5.82 7.90 12.78
C VAL A 147 -6.50 7.71 14.14
N GLY A 148 -5.96 6.81 14.98
CA GLY A 148 -6.51 6.47 16.31
C GLY A 148 -7.49 5.30 16.36
N LYS A 149 -7.97 4.77 15.21
CA LYS A 149 -8.89 3.61 15.18
C LYS A 149 -8.34 2.37 14.45
N GLY A 150 -7.10 2.36 14.01
CA GLY A 150 -6.50 1.23 13.28
C GLY A 150 -5.40 1.68 12.32
N GLY A 151 -5.64 2.75 11.59
CA GLY A 151 -4.67 3.32 10.65
C GLY A 151 -4.38 2.40 9.46
N ASP A 152 -3.18 2.51 8.93
CA ASP A 152 -2.66 1.65 7.87
C ASP A 152 -2.29 0.27 8.47
N PRO A 153 -2.66 -0.85 7.84
CA PRO A 153 -2.24 -2.18 8.30
C PRO A 153 -0.74 -2.44 8.12
N LEU A 154 -0.03 -1.60 7.37
CA LEU A 154 1.43 -1.65 7.23
C LEU A 154 2.11 -0.96 8.42
N VAL A 155 2.79 -1.73 9.25
CA VAL A 155 3.74 -1.22 10.26
C VAL A 155 5.04 -0.93 9.54
N TYR A 156 5.17 0.24 8.91
CA TYR A 156 6.27 0.59 7.99
C TYR A 156 7.68 0.40 8.59
N PRO A 157 7.94 0.68 9.89
CA PRO A 157 9.26 0.41 10.50
C PRO A 157 9.70 -1.05 10.45
N TYR A 158 8.78 -1.99 10.19
CA TYR A 158 9.05 -3.43 9.99
C TYR A 158 8.78 -3.85 8.54
N HIS A 159 7.58 -3.53 7.98
CA HIS A 159 7.17 -4.04 6.68
C HIS A 159 7.99 -3.50 5.50
N ASP A 160 8.51 -2.28 5.58
CA ASP A 160 9.44 -1.77 4.57
C ASP A 160 10.66 -2.71 4.44
N TYR A 161 11.18 -3.20 5.55
CA TYR A 161 12.36 -4.06 5.59
C TYR A 161 12.05 -5.50 5.20
N LEU A 162 10.90 -6.05 5.63
CA LEU A 162 10.42 -7.36 5.20
C LEU A 162 10.23 -7.42 3.68
N LEU A 163 9.52 -6.45 3.11
CA LEU A 163 9.26 -6.40 1.67
C LEU A 163 10.53 -6.11 0.88
N ARG A 164 11.43 -5.28 1.42
CA ARG A 164 12.75 -5.05 0.83
C ARG A 164 13.55 -6.33 0.73
N ALA A 165 13.52 -7.19 1.74
CA ALA A 165 14.21 -8.47 1.72
C ALA A 165 13.70 -9.39 0.58
N PHE A 166 12.39 -9.43 0.34
CA PHE A 166 11.80 -10.19 -0.77
C PHE A 166 12.21 -9.66 -2.15
N ILE A 167 12.43 -8.35 -2.27
CA ILE A 167 12.57 -7.67 -3.56
C ILE A 167 14.03 -7.35 -3.89
N GLU A 168 14.78 -6.78 -2.93
CA GLU A 168 16.07 -6.16 -3.19
C GLU A 168 17.26 -7.02 -2.82
N ASN A 169 17.10 -7.99 -1.92
CA ASN A 169 18.21 -8.88 -1.57
C ASN A 169 18.69 -9.66 -2.78
N TRP A 170 20.02 -9.84 -2.89
CA TRP A 170 20.65 -10.55 -3.99
C TRP A 170 20.11 -11.97 -4.14
N HIS A 171 20.09 -12.71 -3.05
CA HIS A 171 19.36 -13.96 -2.93
C HIS A 171 17.95 -13.61 -2.47
N LYS A 172 16.97 -13.64 -3.36
CA LYS A 172 15.56 -13.32 -3.01
C LYS A 172 15.16 -14.07 -1.74
N THR A 173 14.99 -13.33 -0.67
CA THR A 173 14.54 -13.87 0.62
C THR A 173 13.18 -14.55 0.45
N THR A 174 13.06 -15.72 1.01
CA THR A 174 11.82 -16.51 0.97
C THR A 174 11.13 -16.51 2.34
N PRO A 175 9.85 -16.90 2.43
CA PRO A 175 9.19 -17.11 3.72
C PRO A 175 9.92 -18.09 4.65
N ALA A 176 10.59 -19.11 4.09
CA ALA A 176 11.37 -20.05 4.89
C ALA A 176 12.60 -19.38 5.52
N ASP A 177 13.25 -18.44 4.83
CA ASP A 177 14.37 -17.69 5.39
C ASP A 177 13.93 -16.84 6.58
N ILE A 178 12.77 -16.16 6.48
CA ILE A 178 12.20 -15.37 7.58
C ILE A 178 11.98 -16.23 8.82
N LEU A 179 11.35 -17.40 8.68
CA LEU A 179 11.12 -18.31 9.80
C LEU A 179 12.43 -18.87 10.39
N ARG A 180 13.43 -19.15 9.53
CA ARG A 180 14.75 -19.59 9.97
C ARG A 180 15.46 -18.51 10.78
N TRP A 181 15.47 -17.27 10.33
CA TRP A 181 16.07 -16.15 11.04
C TRP A 181 15.36 -15.85 12.36
N TYR A 182 14.02 -15.97 12.38
CA TYR A 182 13.26 -15.84 13.63
C TYR A 182 13.63 -16.92 14.64
N LYS A 183 13.67 -18.19 14.22
CA LYS A 183 14.10 -19.32 15.06
C LYS A 183 15.52 -19.14 15.61
N GLN A 184 16.40 -18.49 14.88
CA GLN A 184 17.77 -18.18 15.27
C GLN A 184 17.91 -16.93 16.14
N GLY A 185 16.84 -16.14 16.31
CA GLY A 185 16.87 -14.88 17.04
C GLY A 185 17.62 -13.76 16.33
N ILE A 186 17.77 -13.83 15.00
CA ILE A 186 18.52 -12.84 14.19
C ILE A 186 17.63 -12.11 13.17
N LEU A 187 16.31 -12.28 13.20
CA LEU A 187 15.41 -11.76 12.17
C LEU A 187 15.52 -10.24 12.00
N ALA A 188 15.50 -9.49 13.09
CA ALA A 188 15.60 -8.03 13.02
C ALA A 188 16.93 -7.57 12.40
N GLN A 189 18.03 -8.25 12.76
CA GLN A 189 19.37 -7.99 12.20
C GLN A 189 19.40 -8.26 10.70
N GLU A 190 18.91 -9.42 10.25
CA GLU A 190 18.90 -9.83 8.83
C GLU A 190 18.01 -8.94 7.97
N LEU A 191 16.88 -8.49 8.50
CA LEU A 191 16.02 -7.51 7.86
C LEU A 191 16.63 -6.10 7.87
N GLY A 192 17.38 -5.75 8.92
CA GLY A 192 17.89 -4.40 9.18
C GLY A 192 16.85 -3.48 9.81
N CYS A 193 15.84 -4.01 10.49
CA CYS A 193 14.87 -3.25 11.27
C CYS A 193 15.26 -3.26 12.77
N SER A 194 14.58 -2.45 13.59
CA SER A 194 14.78 -2.51 15.05
C SER A 194 14.02 -3.67 15.68
N GLU A 195 14.55 -4.23 16.77
CA GLU A 195 13.86 -5.24 17.58
C GLU A 195 12.49 -4.73 18.09
N ALA A 196 12.42 -3.45 18.44
CA ALA A 196 11.17 -2.83 18.89
C ALA A 196 10.10 -2.83 17.78
N ALA A 197 10.48 -2.52 16.53
CA ALA A 197 9.56 -2.53 15.40
C ALA A 197 9.09 -3.96 15.06
N LEU A 198 9.97 -4.94 15.17
CA LEU A 198 9.63 -6.35 15.02
C LEU A 198 8.65 -6.79 16.11
N ALA A 199 8.94 -6.51 17.38
CA ALA A 199 8.08 -6.88 18.50
C ALA A 199 6.71 -6.18 18.47
N GLU A 200 6.63 -4.93 17.98
CA GLU A 200 5.36 -4.22 17.77
C GLU A 200 4.51 -4.90 16.70
N ALA A 201 5.12 -5.29 15.58
CA ALA A 201 4.41 -5.91 14.45
C ALA A 201 4.08 -7.39 14.73
N CYS A 202 5.01 -8.12 15.32
CA CYS A 202 4.98 -9.57 15.49
C CYS A 202 5.45 -9.95 16.91
N PRO A 203 4.58 -9.83 17.92
CA PRO A 203 4.96 -10.05 19.32
C PRO A 203 5.30 -11.51 19.67
N ASN A 204 4.90 -12.46 18.85
CA ASN A 204 5.15 -13.89 19.01
C ASN A 204 5.22 -14.60 17.66
N ALA A 205 5.53 -15.90 17.65
CA ALA A 205 5.67 -16.69 16.44
C ALA A 205 4.35 -16.85 15.66
N GLU A 206 3.24 -16.99 16.35
CA GLU A 206 1.91 -17.08 15.71
C GLU A 206 1.59 -15.80 14.93
N ALA A 207 1.79 -14.63 15.56
CA ALA A 207 1.60 -13.34 14.93
C ALA A 207 2.54 -13.15 13.72
N LEU A 208 3.82 -13.52 13.85
CA LEU A 208 4.79 -13.47 12.76
C LEU A 208 4.35 -14.35 11.58
N ILE A 209 3.92 -15.57 11.82
CA ILE A 209 3.48 -16.50 10.78
C ILE A 209 2.24 -15.96 10.06
N ALA A 210 1.26 -15.48 10.82
CA ALA A 210 0.03 -14.92 10.26
C ALA A 210 0.33 -13.68 9.39
N ASP A 211 1.18 -12.77 9.88
CA ASP A 211 1.63 -11.58 9.18
C ASP A 211 2.40 -11.93 7.91
N LEU A 212 3.42 -12.78 8.02
CA LEU A 212 4.24 -13.25 6.91
C LEU A 212 3.39 -13.91 5.80
N GLU A 213 2.48 -14.79 6.16
CA GLU A 213 1.58 -15.45 5.19
C GLU A 213 0.66 -14.45 4.50
N ARG A 214 0.11 -13.49 5.24
CA ARG A 214 -0.73 -12.43 4.69
C ARG A 214 0.02 -11.63 3.64
N TRP A 215 1.18 -11.07 3.99
CA TRP A 215 1.91 -10.18 3.10
C TRP A 215 2.55 -10.92 1.93
N TRP A 216 3.03 -12.14 2.15
CA TRP A 216 3.53 -12.98 1.06
C TRP A 216 2.44 -13.33 0.03
N LYS A 217 1.25 -13.72 0.49
CA LYS A 217 0.10 -14.00 -0.39
C LYS A 217 -0.33 -12.78 -1.19
N LEU A 218 -0.30 -11.59 -0.59
CA LEU A 218 -0.58 -10.35 -1.30
C LEU A 218 0.53 -10.03 -2.30
N PHE A 219 1.79 -10.01 -1.87
CA PHE A 219 2.95 -9.67 -2.69
C PHE A 219 3.08 -10.57 -3.93
N ALA A 220 3.04 -11.89 -3.75
CA ALA A 220 3.22 -12.87 -4.81
C ALA A 220 1.92 -13.26 -5.54
N GLY A 221 0.77 -12.75 -5.07
CA GLY A 221 -0.55 -13.06 -5.61
C GLY A 221 -1.23 -11.84 -6.24
N PHE A 222 -2.30 -11.36 -5.62
CA PHE A 222 -3.19 -10.36 -6.21
C PHE A 222 -2.52 -9.00 -6.47
N ALA A 223 -1.49 -8.62 -5.73
CA ALA A 223 -0.73 -7.40 -5.95
C ALA A 223 -0.05 -7.36 -7.33
N VAL A 224 0.26 -8.52 -7.91
CA VAL A 224 0.86 -8.60 -9.26
C VAL A 224 -0.03 -7.91 -10.29
N ALA A 225 -1.34 -8.21 -10.29
CA ALA A 225 -2.29 -7.57 -11.22
C ALA A 225 -2.36 -6.04 -11.00
N LYS A 226 -2.29 -5.59 -9.75
CA LYS A 226 -2.28 -4.16 -9.42
C LYS A 226 -1.00 -3.47 -9.88
N ARG A 227 0.17 -4.11 -9.73
CA ARG A 227 1.45 -3.59 -10.25
C ARG A 227 1.47 -3.48 -11.77
N ILE A 228 0.86 -4.44 -12.48
CA ILE A 228 0.73 -4.38 -13.95
C ILE A 228 -0.15 -3.20 -14.38
N GLN A 229 -1.21 -2.91 -13.64
CA GLN A 229 -2.11 -1.78 -13.92
C GLN A 229 -1.54 -0.43 -13.48
N ALA A 230 -0.60 -0.42 -12.54
CA ALA A 230 0.02 0.81 -12.04
C ALA A 230 0.67 1.63 -13.16
N PRO A 231 0.72 2.96 -13.04
CA PRO A 231 1.45 3.79 -13.99
C PRO A 231 2.96 3.50 -13.93
N PRO A 232 3.72 3.89 -14.97
CA PRO A 232 5.18 3.77 -14.97
C PRO A 232 5.80 4.32 -13.69
N VAL A 233 6.71 3.56 -13.08
CA VAL A 233 7.42 3.96 -11.87
C VAL A 233 8.69 4.72 -12.23
N LEU A 234 8.98 5.84 -11.57
CA LEU A 234 10.29 6.48 -11.65
C LEU A 234 11.31 5.56 -10.98
N SER A 235 12.10 4.86 -11.81
CA SER A 235 13.06 3.87 -11.36
C SER A 235 14.30 4.55 -10.75
N LEU A 236 14.56 4.30 -9.49
CA LEU A 236 15.74 4.75 -8.74
C LEU A 236 16.66 3.57 -8.39
N THR A 237 16.11 2.36 -8.33
CA THR A 237 16.86 1.14 -8.02
C THR A 237 16.77 0.14 -9.18
N LYS A 238 17.64 -0.88 -9.15
CA LYS A 238 17.59 -2.00 -10.10
C LYS A 238 16.40 -2.94 -9.89
N ARG A 239 15.60 -2.71 -8.85
CA ARG A 239 14.45 -3.52 -8.44
C ARG A 239 13.16 -2.69 -8.37
N ALA A 240 13.06 -1.67 -9.19
CA ALA A 240 11.82 -0.94 -9.39
C ALA A 240 10.75 -1.84 -10.04
N PHE A 241 9.50 -1.73 -9.60
CA PHE A 241 8.41 -2.46 -10.23
C PHE A 241 8.14 -1.99 -11.66
N GLY A 242 7.59 -2.88 -12.48
CA GLY A 242 7.22 -2.60 -13.86
C GLY A 242 8.34 -2.82 -14.90
N TYR A 243 9.53 -3.20 -14.48
CA TYR A 243 10.68 -3.45 -15.37
C TYR A 243 11.02 -4.93 -15.55
N ASP A 244 10.49 -5.80 -14.72
CA ASP A 244 10.65 -7.26 -14.83
C ASP A 244 9.29 -7.93 -15.05
N HIS A 245 9.00 -8.32 -16.29
CA HIS A 245 7.75 -8.99 -16.65
C HIS A 245 7.55 -10.34 -15.92
N ARG A 246 8.61 -10.95 -15.38
CA ARG A 246 8.49 -12.17 -14.55
C ARG A 246 7.72 -11.93 -13.26
N GLU A 247 7.59 -10.69 -12.82
CA GLU A 247 6.75 -10.33 -11.67
C GLU A 247 5.27 -10.71 -11.91
N ALA A 248 4.82 -10.71 -13.17
CA ALA A 248 3.46 -11.10 -13.54
C ALA A 248 3.22 -12.62 -13.48
N GLN A 249 4.28 -13.42 -13.35
CA GLN A 249 4.22 -14.88 -13.34
C GLN A 249 4.36 -15.49 -11.95
N LEU A 250 4.56 -14.65 -10.92
CA LEU A 250 4.72 -15.10 -9.55
C LEU A 250 3.38 -15.58 -8.99
N THR A 251 3.43 -16.69 -8.26
CA THR A 251 2.32 -17.20 -7.46
C THR A 251 2.79 -17.43 -6.03
N PRO A 252 1.91 -17.29 -5.02
CA PRO A 252 2.26 -17.62 -3.64
C PRO A 252 2.71 -19.07 -3.53
N TYR A 253 3.94 -19.29 -3.14
CA TYR A 253 4.50 -20.61 -2.92
C TYR A 253 5.18 -20.68 -1.56
N PHE A 254 4.86 -21.72 -0.81
CA PHE A 254 5.51 -22.03 0.45
C PHE A 254 6.24 -23.35 0.33
N SER A 255 7.55 -23.34 0.55
CA SER A 255 8.40 -24.53 0.43
C SER A 255 8.09 -25.58 1.52
N ARG A 256 8.55 -26.82 1.31
CA ARG A 256 8.49 -27.87 2.34
C ARG A 256 9.18 -27.43 3.64
N GLU A 257 10.31 -26.74 3.52
CA GLU A 257 11.05 -26.19 4.66
C GLU A 257 10.22 -25.17 5.45
N TYR A 258 9.51 -24.27 4.75
CA TYR A 258 8.60 -23.34 5.40
C TYR A 258 7.56 -24.07 6.28
N HIS A 259 6.92 -25.11 5.76
CA HIS A 259 5.91 -25.86 6.51
C HIS A 259 6.47 -26.59 7.72
N LEU A 260 7.71 -27.09 7.63
CA LEU A 260 8.39 -27.72 8.77
C LEU A 260 8.71 -26.71 9.86
N LEU A 261 9.32 -25.59 9.50
CA LEU A 261 9.65 -24.50 10.44
C LEU A 261 8.39 -23.91 11.09
N LYS A 262 7.33 -23.70 10.32
CA LYS A 262 6.03 -23.27 10.85
C LYS A 262 5.51 -24.23 11.92
N LYS A 263 5.52 -25.54 11.62
CA LYS A 263 5.08 -26.56 12.57
C LYS A 263 5.92 -26.58 13.87
N GLU A 264 7.23 -26.45 13.75
CA GLU A 264 8.13 -26.39 14.88
C GLU A 264 7.87 -25.16 15.76
N LEU A 265 7.75 -23.98 15.15
CA LEU A 265 7.50 -22.73 15.88
C LEU A 265 6.19 -22.76 16.66
N LEU A 266 5.11 -23.27 16.05
CA LEU A 266 3.81 -23.38 16.72
C LEU A 266 3.72 -24.51 17.78
N ALA A 267 4.68 -25.46 17.81
CA ALA A 267 4.72 -26.52 18.82
C ALA A 267 5.44 -26.10 20.11
N HIS A 268 6.14 -24.99 20.11
CA HIS A 268 6.93 -24.46 21.24
C HIS A 268 6.30 -23.24 21.92
N GLU A 269 5.14 -22.77 21.45
CA GLU A 269 4.23 -21.85 22.14
C GLU A 269 3.22 -22.63 23.02
#